data_58bd61e945e622a1998221ecea73cdf3
#
_entry.id   58bd61e945e622a1998221ecea73cdf3
#
_cell.length_a   1.000
_cell.length_b   1.000
_cell.length_c   1.000
_cell.angle_alpha   90.00
_cell.angle_beta   90.00
_cell.angle_gamma   90.00
#
_symmetry.space_group_name_H-M   'P 1'
#
loop_
_entity.id
_entity.type
_entity.pdbx_description
1 polymer ?
#
loop_
_entity_poly.entity_id
_entity_poly.type
_entity_poly.pdbx_seq_one_letter_code
_entity_poly.pdbx_strand_id
1 'polypeptide(L)'
;MGRKGRAGRYILAIFMALPGCTGKEFTDIAQDVRITLECPGYATKASLPEEDVIRDLNILIFENGRIEESIWREEINGKESVGVEASLVIGRTYTIAAIANLGRRLEVNDQTGWNNTKIELQESDGYRNGIPMSAIAEDVVISQGTSLKMELIRLAAKISLKIDRSRLSEDVKMEVKGIRIGNCPRYASLSPPSKAGSRHDVFETGFELTEDQCVALNSSGYQGLSGEVSVYMLENMQGEFPHIIGEDEEKVLEKDDPLAEKASFIEIEMDYKSSALISYDSPLIYRFYLGDSIGNLDVERNCHYRFTIIPEDDGLAGNGWRVDKSGIGPSTPLFIMHPGDYVEGHVGDTLHIWCECYPKTAPFDPGYEELDFDKSRGIYDYKIDGDGHGVTLYLKKAGTGIVYMSAGYPINKSGMTIVRVIP
;
A
#
# COMPACT_ATOMS: atom_id res chain seq x y z
N MET A 1 97.15 7.17 -56.30
CA MET A 1 95.86 6.46 -56.50
C MET A 1 95.33 6.03 -55.16
N GLY A 2 94.37 6.72 -54.67
CA GLY A 2 93.92 6.65 -53.31
C GLY A 2 92.75 5.66 -53.12
N ARG A 3 92.64 5.17 -51.91
CA ARG A 3 91.36 4.72 -51.39
C ARG A 3 91.27 5.05 -49.93
N LYS A 4 90.30 5.93 -49.63
CA LYS A 4 89.89 6.32 -48.29
C LYS A 4 89.06 5.21 -47.66
N GLY A 5 89.49 4.70 -46.47
CA GLY A 5 88.70 3.81 -45.58
C GLY A 5 87.81 4.67 -44.71
N ARG A 6 86.51 4.38 -44.68
CA ARG A 6 85.55 4.96 -43.79
C ARG A 6 85.49 4.13 -42.49
N ALA A 7 85.73 4.76 -41.36
CA ALA A 7 85.47 4.19 -40.03
C ALA A 7 83.98 4.15 -39.76
N GLY A 8 83.43 2.96 -39.53
CA GLY A 8 82.04 2.77 -39.08
C GLY A 8 81.95 2.97 -37.55
N ARG A 9 81.14 3.90 -37.12
CA ARG A 9 80.73 4.06 -35.72
C ARG A 9 79.58 3.07 -35.45
N TYR A 10 79.79 2.12 -34.58
CA TYR A 10 78.74 1.29 -34.04
C TYR A 10 78.03 2.04 -32.91
N ILE A 11 76.75 2.37 -33.10
CA ILE A 11 75.88 2.91 -32.04
C ILE A 11 75.28 1.67 -31.38
N LEU A 12 75.65 1.44 -30.12
CA LEU A 12 75.02 0.42 -29.25
C LEU A 12 73.66 0.96 -28.78
N ALA A 13 72.56 0.51 -29.37
CA ALA A 13 71.23 0.79 -28.88
C ALA A 13 70.92 -0.12 -27.68
N ILE A 14 70.89 0.49 -26.51
CA ILE A 14 70.40 -0.19 -25.28
C ILE A 14 68.88 -0.15 -25.36
N PHE A 15 68.26 -1.29 -25.64
CA PHE A 15 66.82 -1.49 -25.44
C PHE A 15 66.54 -1.61 -23.94
N MET A 16 66.05 -0.54 -23.29
CA MET A 16 65.39 -0.65 -22.01
C MET A 16 64.04 -1.32 -22.27
N ALA A 17 63.88 -2.59 -21.88
CA ALA A 17 62.60 -3.26 -21.75
C ALA A 17 61.84 -2.62 -20.57
N LEU A 18 60.88 -1.78 -20.86
CA LEU A 18 59.87 -1.35 -19.87
C LEU A 18 59.04 -2.62 -19.49
N PRO A 19 58.89 -2.91 -18.19
CA PRO A 19 57.96 -3.98 -17.80
C PRO A 19 56.55 -3.50 -18.22
N GLY A 20 55.98 -4.17 -19.20
CA GLY A 20 54.57 -4.01 -19.55
C GLY A 20 53.75 -4.33 -18.31
N CYS A 21 53.02 -3.37 -17.82
CA CYS A 21 51.89 -3.63 -16.94
C CYS A 21 50.96 -4.58 -17.70
N THR A 22 51.02 -5.84 -17.35
CA THR A 22 49.93 -6.76 -17.68
C THR A 22 48.76 -6.32 -16.84
N GLY A 23 47.96 -5.44 -17.43
CA GLY A 23 46.59 -5.21 -16.93
C GLY A 23 45.96 -6.59 -16.90
N LYS A 24 45.63 -7.10 -15.70
CA LYS A 24 44.68 -8.20 -15.62
C LYS A 24 43.42 -7.67 -16.29
N GLU A 25 43.15 -8.20 -17.48
CA GLU A 25 41.80 -8.12 -18.01
C GLU A 25 40.94 -8.83 -16.96
N PHE A 26 40.19 -8.05 -16.19
CA PHE A 26 39.09 -8.58 -15.40
C PHE A 26 38.07 -9.05 -16.42
N THR A 27 38.11 -10.34 -16.75
CA THR A 27 37.03 -10.98 -17.49
C THR A 27 35.79 -10.85 -16.62
N ASP A 28 34.85 -10.01 -17.08
CA ASP A 28 33.52 -9.89 -16.49
C ASP A 28 32.88 -11.28 -16.46
N ILE A 29 32.71 -11.84 -15.28
CA ILE A 29 32.09 -13.15 -15.11
C ILE A 29 30.59 -12.93 -14.93
N ALA A 30 29.84 -13.26 -15.96
CA ALA A 30 28.38 -13.29 -15.89
C ALA A 30 27.90 -14.58 -15.22
N GLN A 31 26.80 -14.49 -14.49
CA GLN A 31 26.05 -15.63 -13.97
C GLN A 31 24.56 -15.46 -14.21
N ASP A 32 23.85 -16.57 -14.26
CA ASP A 32 22.39 -16.55 -14.29
C ASP A 32 21.86 -16.23 -12.90
N VAL A 33 21.10 -15.14 -12.81
CA VAL A 33 20.43 -14.66 -11.59
C VAL A 33 18.95 -14.96 -11.71
N ARG A 34 18.43 -15.73 -10.75
CA ARG A 34 17.00 -15.98 -10.68
C ARG A 34 16.29 -14.82 -9.98
N ILE A 35 15.40 -14.17 -10.70
CA ILE A 35 14.52 -13.11 -10.21
C ILE A 35 13.14 -13.72 -10.03
N THR A 36 12.65 -13.76 -8.79
CA THR A 36 11.31 -14.25 -8.45
C THR A 36 10.43 -13.08 -8.11
N LEU A 37 9.33 -12.91 -8.83
CA LEU A 37 8.32 -11.90 -8.61
C LEU A 37 7.09 -12.55 -8.01
N GLU A 38 6.57 -11.99 -6.93
CA GLU A 38 5.43 -12.50 -6.19
C GLU A 38 4.36 -11.43 -6.03
N CYS A 39 3.10 -11.84 -6.13
CA CYS A 39 1.99 -10.98 -5.77
C CYS A 39 1.99 -10.73 -4.25
N PRO A 40 1.60 -9.54 -3.79
CA PRO A 40 1.48 -9.28 -2.36
C PRO A 40 0.28 -10.06 -1.80
N GLY A 41 0.54 -10.84 -0.75
CA GLY A 41 -0.48 -11.60 -0.04
C GLY A 41 -0.65 -13.04 -0.55
N TYR A 42 -0.46 -14.00 0.36
CA TYR A 42 -0.64 -15.42 0.09
C TYR A 42 -2.11 -15.81 0.21
N ALA A 43 -2.65 -16.34 -0.87
CA ALA A 43 -3.94 -17.03 -0.82
C ALA A 43 -3.80 -18.36 -0.08
N THR A 44 -4.61 -18.57 0.93
CA THR A 44 -4.93 -19.91 1.40
C THR A 44 -5.78 -20.60 0.34
N LYS A 45 -5.27 -21.64 -0.29
CA LYS A 45 -5.86 -22.75 -1.10
C LYS A 45 -7.29 -22.67 -1.70
N ALA A 46 -7.95 -21.52 -1.73
CA ALA A 46 -9.14 -21.29 -2.54
C ALA A 46 -8.70 -20.71 -3.88
N SER A 47 -9.45 -20.94 -4.96
CA SER A 47 -9.18 -20.37 -6.29
C SER A 47 -8.63 -18.96 -6.19
N LEU A 48 -7.47 -18.71 -6.82
CA LEU A 48 -6.78 -17.41 -6.81
C LEU A 48 -7.78 -16.30 -7.07
N PRO A 49 -7.92 -15.30 -6.17
CA PRO A 49 -8.64 -14.09 -6.50
C PRO A 49 -8.01 -13.47 -7.74
N GLU A 50 -8.79 -12.88 -8.63
CA GLU A 50 -8.27 -12.19 -9.82
C GLU A 50 -7.27 -11.07 -9.48
N GLU A 51 -7.27 -10.63 -8.25
CA GLU A 51 -6.38 -9.61 -7.68
C GLU A 51 -4.93 -10.07 -7.53
N ASP A 52 -4.70 -11.40 -7.41
CA ASP A 52 -3.39 -11.99 -7.07
C ASP A 52 -2.79 -12.77 -8.24
N VAL A 53 -3.04 -12.34 -9.46
CA VAL A 53 -2.58 -13.04 -10.65
C VAL A 53 -1.63 -12.19 -11.49
N ILE A 54 -0.57 -12.81 -11.98
CA ILE A 54 0.34 -12.27 -12.99
C ILE A 54 -0.05 -12.88 -14.33
N ARG A 55 -0.45 -12.05 -15.30
CA ARG A 55 -0.85 -12.47 -16.64
C ARG A 55 0.20 -12.15 -17.69
N ASP A 56 0.94 -11.09 -17.49
CA ASP A 56 2.11 -10.70 -18.27
C ASP A 56 3.12 -9.98 -17.37
N LEU A 57 4.37 -9.88 -17.85
CA LEU A 57 5.45 -9.33 -17.07
C LEU A 57 6.49 -8.65 -17.95
N ASN A 58 6.83 -7.41 -17.61
CA ASN A 58 8.02 -6.72 -18.08
C ASN A 58 9.04 -6.64 -16.94
N ILE A 59 10.30 -6.96 -17.23
CA ILE A 59 11.42 -6.72 -16.31
C ILE A 59 12.45 -5.89 -17.06
N LEU A 60 12.90 -4.82 -16.42
CA LEU A 60 13.94 -3.93 -16.91
C LEU A 60 15.08 -3.93 -15.92
N ILE A 61 16.28 -4.20 -16.41
CA ILE A 61 17.50 -4.25 -15.61
C ILE A 61 18.37 -3.08 -16.06
N PHE A 62 18.71 -2.21 -15.12
CA PHE A 62 19.52 -1.03 -15.36
C PHE A 62 20.88 -1.15 -14.70
N GLU A 63 21.92 -0.80 -15.43
CA GLU A 63 23.26 -0.55 -14.91
C GLU A 63 23.63 0.92 -15.13
N ASN A 64 23.98 1.64 -14.06
CA ASN A 64 24.27 3.08 -14.12
C ASN A 64 23.18 3.89 -14.82
N GLY A 65 21.92 3.55 -14.58
CA GLY A 65 20.74 4.21 -15.15
C GLY A 65 20.40 3.83 -16.59
N ARG A 66 21.22 3.01 -17.29
CA ARG A 66 20.99 2.55 -18.67
C ARG A 66 20.41 1.15 -18.66
N ILE A 67 19.58 0.84 -19.65
CA ILE A 67 19.04 -0.52 -19.82
C ILE A 67 20.17 -1.46 -20.22
N GLU A 68 20.41 -2.48 -19.41
CA GLU A 68 21.29 -3.60 -19.70
C GLU A 68 20.49 -4.76 -20.31
N GLU A 69 19.32 -5.06 -19.74
CA GLU A 69 18.45 -6.11 -20.24
C GLU A 69 16.96 -5.72 -20.11
N SER A 70 16.16 -6.16 -21.07
CA SER A 70 14.69 -5.97 -21.07
C SER A 70 14.01 -7.29 -21.42
N ILE A 71 13.29 -7.84 -20.44
CA ILE A 71 12.61 -9.13 -20.56
C ILE A 71 11.10 -8.89 -20.62
N TRP A 72 10.46 -9.45 -21.63
CA TRP A 72 9.01 -9.48 -21.77
C TRP A 72 8.50 -10.92 -21.72
N ARG A 73 7.48 -11.18 -20.89
CA ARG A 73 6.76 -12.45 -20.83
C ARG A 73 5.29 -12.18 -21.05
N GLU A 74 4.78 -12.73 -22.10
CA GLU A 74 3.38 -12.72 -22.50
C GLU A 74 2.70 -14.02 -22.04
N GLU A 75 1.40 -14.00 -21.84
CA GLU A 75 0.57 -15.18 -21.57
C GLU A 75 1.01 -16.01 -20.34
N ILE A 76 1.30 -15.34 -19.25
CA ILE A 76 1.47 -16.01 -17.94
C ILE A 76 0.09 -16.41 -17.45
N ASN A 77 -0.18 -17.71 -17.35
CA ASN A 77 -1.50 -18.26 -16.98
C ASN A 77 -1.84 -18.05 -15.50
N GLY A 78 -2.01 -16.79 -15.07
CA GLY A 78 -2.55 -16.39 -13.79
C GLY A 78 -1.82 -17.03 -12.59
N LYS A 79 -0.52 -16.76 -12.45
CA LYS A 79 0.31 -17.28 -11.35
C LYS A 79 0.48 -16.20 -10.27
N GLU A 80 0.52 -16.63 -9.00
CA GLU A 80 0.88 -15.76 -7.88
C GLU A 80 2.38 -15.41 -7.85
N SER A 81 3.21 -16.26 -8.44
CA SER A 81 4.66 -16.10 -8.46
C SER A 81 5.26 -16.54 -9.79
N VAL A 82 6.20 -15.76 -10.29
CA VAL A 82 6.90 -16.01 -11.57
C VAL A 82 8.40 -15.86 -11.38
N GLY A 83 9.16 -16.89 -11.73
CA GLY A 83 10.62 -16.85 -11.80
C GLY A 83 11.11 -16.55 -13.20
N VAL A 84 12.05 -15.62 -13.33
CA VAL A 84 12.76 -15.29 -14.59
C VAL A 84 14.25 -15.32 -14.32
N GLU A 85 15.03 -15.70 -15.33
CA GLU A 85 16.49 -15.71 -15.25
C GLU A 85 17.06 -14.60 -16.13
N ALA A 86 18.05 -13.88 -15.61
CA ALA A 86 18.82 -12.84 -16.28
C ALA A 86 20.31 -13.10 -16.12
N SER A 87 21.11 -12.81 -17.15
CA SER A 87 22.55 -13.02 -17.12
C SER A 87 23.26 -11.74 -16.69
N LEU A 88 23.72 -11.68 -15.44
CA LEU A 88 24.29 -10.48 -14.82
C LEU A 88 25.74 -10.69 -14.38
N VAL A 89 26.54 -9.62 -14.39
CA VAL A 89 27.97 -9.66 -14.10
C VAL A 89 28.23 -9.57 -12.60
N ILE A 90 29.00 -10.52 -12.07
CA ILE A 90 29.41 -10.55 -10.67
C ILE A 90 30.23 -9.30 -10.31
N GLY A 91 29.92 -8.70 -9.15
CA GLY A 91 30.58 -7.50 -8.63
C GLY A 91 29.98 -6.19 -9.15
N ARG A 92 29.04 -6.22 -10.09
CA ARG A 92 28.32 -5.04 -10.55
C ARG A 92 27.05 -4.80 -9.76
N THR A 93 26.56 -3.56 -9.80
CA THR A 93 25.34 -3.11 -9.13
C THR A 93 24.29 -2.76 -10.16
N TYR A 94 23.09 -3.27 -9.95
CA TYR A 94 21.96 -3.08 -10.85
C TYR A 94 20.75 -2.52 -10.11
N THR A 95 19.90 -1.80 -10.85
CA THR A 95 18.50 -1.54 -10.47
C THR A 95 17.61 -2.44 -11.30
N ILE A 96 16.75 -3.21 -10.66
CA ILE A 96 15.84 -4.15 -11.32
C ILE A 96 14.41 -3.67 -11.07
N ALA A 97 13.69 -3.37 -12.14
CA ALA A 97 12.33 -2.89 -12.11
C ALA A 97 11.41 -3.85 -12.86
N ALA A 98 10.19 -4.03 -12.36
CA ALA A 98 9.22 -4.93 -12.94
C ALA A 98 7.83 -4.30 -12.97
N ILE A 99 7.05 -4.59 -14.02
CA ILE A 99 5.62 -4.30 -14.09
C ILE A 99 4.88 -5.49 -14.66
N ALA A 100 3.82 -5.89 -13.97
CA ALA A 100 2.92 -6.97 -14.36
C ALA A 100 1.56 -6.42 -14.79
N ASN A 101 0.85 -7.20 -15.61
CA ASN A 101 -0.53 -6.95 -16.04
C ASN A 101 -0.69 -5.67 -16.88
N LEU A 102 0.34 -5.27 -17.60
CA LEU A 102 0.28 -4.12 -18.50
C LEU A 102 -0.42 -4.45 -19.85
N GLY A 103 -0.48 -5.72 -20.21
CA GLY A 103 -1.06 -6.20 -21.48
C GLY A 103 -0.20 -5.90 -22.71
N ARG A 104 0.99 -5.33 -22.54
CA ARG A 104 1.92 -4.98 -23.62
C ARG A 104 3.35 -4.87 -23.13
N ARG A 105 4.30 -4.95 -24.04
CA ARG A 105 5.69 -4.64 -23.74
C ARG A 105 5.82 -3.17 -23.34
N LEU A 106 6.56 -2.91 -22.25
CA LEU A 106 6.93 -1.56 -21.83
C LEU A 106 8.22 -1.13 -22.53
N GLU A 107 8.18 0.03 -23.16
CA GLU A 107 9.33 0.64 -23.81
C GLU A 107 9.72 1.91 -23.08
N VAL A 108 10.90 1.91 -22.48
CA VAL A 108 11.55 3.07 -21.85
C VAL A 108 13.01 3.09 -22.29
N ASN A 109 13.64 4.26 -22.26
CA ASN A 109 15.02 4.41 -22.75
C ASN A 109 16.06 4.21 -21.64
N ASP A 110 15.70 4.49 -20.40
CA ASP A 110 16.57 4.46 -19.23
C ASP A 110 15.75 4.41 -17.92
N GLN A 111 16.43 4.39 -16.79
CA GLN A 111 15.82 4.40 -15.46
C GLN A 111 15.01 5.70 -15.20
N THR A 112 15.44 6.83 -15.75
CA THR A 112 14.68 8.09 -15.65
C THR A 112 13.35 7.96 -16.40
N GLY A 113 13.37 7.30 -17.56
CA GLY A 113 12.17 6.96 -18.32
C GLY A 113 11.22 6.09 -17.50
N TRP A 114 11.73 5.06 -16.81
CA TRP A 114 10.91 4.26 -15.89
C TRP A 114 10.27 5.13 -14.81
N ASN A 115 11.05 5.96 -14.10
CA ASN A 115 10.56 6.77 -12.99
C ASN A 115 9.48 7.79 -13.41
N ASN A 116 9.52 8.24 -14.67
CA ASN A 116 8.56 9.19 -15.23
C ASN A 116 7.39 8.50 -15.95
N THR A 117 7.41 7.17 -16.07
CA THR A 117 6.35 6.43 -16.76
C THR A 117 5.07 6.39 -15.92
N LYS A 118 3.97 6.69 -16.60
CA LYS A 118 2.62 6.48 -16.09
C LYS A 118 1.92 5.45 -16.94
N ILE A 119 1.19 4.54 -16.29
CA ILE A 119 0.20 3.73 -17.01
C ILE A 119 -1.07 4.53 -17.19
N GLU A 120 -1.79 4.28 -18.25
CA GLU A 120 -3.08 4.89 -18.54
C GLU A 120 -4.15 3.81 -18.66
N LEU A 121 -5.25 3.97 -17.93
CA LEU A 121 -6.47 3.20 -18.14
C LEU A 121 -7.32 3.88 -19.23
N GLN A 122 -7.93 3.08 -20.09
CA GLN A 122 -8.86 3.58 -21.10
C GLN A 122 -10.28 3.77 -20.54
N GLU A 123 -10.63 2.98 -19.53
CA GLU A 123 -11.89 2.97 -18.83
C GLU A 123 -11.62 2.90 -17.32
N SER A 124 -12.53 3.42 -16.49
CA SER A 124 -12.37 3.46 -15.03
C SER A 124 -12.27 2.05 -14.39
N ASP A 125 -12.83 1.03 -15.05
CA ASP A 125 -12.79 -0.38 -14.66
C ASP A 125 -11.86 -1.23 -15.56
N GLY A 126 -10.92 -0.58 -16.24
CA GLY A 126 -10.05 -1.16 -17.27
C GLY A 126 -9.01 -2.20 -16.79
N TYR A 127 -9.40 -3.08 -15.85
CA TYR A 127 -8.53 -4.12 -15.26
C TYR A 127 -8.68 -5.50 -15.93
N ARG A 128 -9.09 -5.54 -17.19
CA ARG A 128 -9.36 -6.81 -17.93
C ARG A 128 -8.14 -7.74 -18.00
N ASN A 129 -6.94 -7.18 -18.00
CA ASN A 129 -5.68 -7.94 -17.97
C ASN A 129 -5.14 -8.19 -16.56
N GLY A 130 -5.98 -8.00 -15.53
CA GLY A 130 -5.59 -8.00 -14.12
C GLY A 130 -5.21 -6.61 -13.62
N ILE A 131 -5.02 -6.48 -12.31
CA ILE A 131 -4.61 -5.22 -11.71
C ILE A 131 -3.12 -4.97 -12.02
N PRO A 132 -2.74 -3.82 -12.59
CA PRO A 132 -1.34 -3.51 -12.83
C PRO A 132 -0.55 -3.46 -11.51
N MET A 133 0.62 -4.09 -11.50
CA MET A 133 1.49 -4.18 -10.32
C MET A 133 2.92 -3.85 -10.70
N SER A 134 3.63 -3.08 -9.88
CA SER A 134 5.05 -2.76 -10.10
C SER A 134 5.93 -3.13 -8.91
N ALA A 135 7.21 -3.33 -9.18
CA ALA A 135 8.25 -3.50 -8.18
C ALA A 135 9.55 -2.86 -8.66
N ILE A 136 10.38 -2.41 -7.73
CA ILE A 136 11.72 -1.94 -8.00
C ILE A 136 12.65 -2.40 -6.88
N ALA A 137 13.82 -2.90 -7.25
CA ALA A 137 14.92 -3.19 -6.34
C ALA A 137 16.14 -2.40 -6.81
N GLU A 138 16.56 -1.45 -6.00
CA GLU A 138 17.72 -0.59 -6.27
C GLU A 138 18.98 -1.15 -5.60
N ASP A 139 20.14 -0.76 -6.09
CA ASP A 139 21.45 -1.10 -5.54
C ASP A 139 21.71 -2.61 -5.34
N VAL A 140 21.17 -3.43 -6.26
CA VAL A 140 21.35 -4.90 -6.21
C VAL A 140 22.77 -5.26 -6.64
N VAL A 141 23.62 -5.63 -5.68
CA VAL A 141 24.99 -6.10 -5.95
C VAL A 141 24.98 -7.60 -6.28
N ILE A 142 25.49 -7.96 -7.44
CA ILE A 142 25.55 -9.37 -7.85
C ILE A 142 26.77 -10.05 -7.26
N SER A 143 26.58 -11.11 -6.52
CA SER A 143 27.59 -12.01 -5.97
C SER A 143 27.33 -13.45 -6.45
N GLN A 144 28.30 -14.34 -6.25
CA GLN A 144 28.11 -15.72 -6.65
C GLN A 144 26.90 -16.36 -5.95
N GLY A 145 25.97 -16.91 -6.74
CA GLY A 145 24.75 -17.54 -6.24
C GLY A 145 23.63 -16.56 -5.85
N THR A 146 23.73 -15.28 -6.26
CA THR A 146 22.67 -14.31 -6.03
C THR A 146 21.35 -14.80 -6.62
N SER A 147 20.29 -14.74 -5.81
CA SER A 147 18.90 -14.85 -6.25
C SER A 147 18.12 -13.70 -5.65
N LEU A 148 17.18 -13.12 -6.41
CA LEU A 148 16.40 -11.97 -6.00
C LEU A 148 14.93 -12.35 -5.89
N LYS A 149 14.31 -11.95 -4.78
CA LYS A 149 12.87 -12.02 -4.59
C LYS A 149 12.32 -10.60 -4.50
N MET A 150 11.33 -10.28 -5.32
CA MET A 150 10.68 -8.98 -5.38
C MET A 150 9.17 -9.14 -5.18
N GLU A 151 8.60 -8.35 -4.31
CA GLU A 151 7.16 -8.26 -4.13
C GLU A 151 6.59 -7.19 -5.06
N LEU A 152 5.58 -7.57 -5.85
CA LEU A 152 4.84 -6.66 -6.71
C LEU A 152 3.82 -5.87 -5.87
N ILE A 153 3.72 -4.59 -6.10
CA ILE A 153 2.76 -3.70 -5.44
C ILE A 153 1.70 -3.30 -6.46
N ARG A 154 0.42 -3.55 -6.14
CA ARG A 154 -0.70 -3.14 -7.00
C ARG A 154 -0.75 -1.63 -7.12
N LEU A 155 -0.96 -1.11 -8.34
CA LEU A 155 -1.08 0.33 -8.59
C LEU A 155 -2.49 0.86 -8.28
N ALA A 156 -3.41 -0.03 -7.93
CA ALA A 156 -4.77 0.28 -7.55
C ALA A 156 -5.03 0.03 -6.06
N ALA A 157 -6.00 0.76 -5.53
CA ALA A 157 -6.67 0.49 -4.25
C ALA A 157 -7.94 -0.32 -4.50
N LYS A 158 -8.34 -1.12 -3.51
CA LYS A 158 -9.65 -1.78 -3.44
C LYS A 158 -10.58 -0.97 -2.56
N ILE A 159 -11.76 -0.68 -3.06
CA ILE A 159 -12.82 0.03 -2.33
C ILE A 159 -13.96 -0.94 -2.12
N SER A 160 -14.29 -1.25 -0.88
CA SER A 160 -15.44 -2.07 -0.52
C SER A 160 -16.48 -1.26 0.23
N LEU A 161 -17.74 -1.53 -0.07
CA LEU A 161 -18.88 -0.82 0.48
C LEU A 161 -19.84 -1.78 1.16
N LYS A 162 -20.36 -1.35 2.32
CA LYS A 162 -21.50 -1.94 3.04
C LYS A 162 -22.41 -0.84 3.54
N ILE A 163 -23.65 -1.17 3.75
CA ILE A 163 -24.62 -0.28 4.39
C ILE A 163 -25.21 -1.01 5.59
N ASP A 164 -25.10 -0.40 6.76
CA ASP A 164 -25.69 -0.88 8.00
C ASP A 164 -26.89 -0.02 8.38
N ARG A 165 -28.08 -0.57 8.19
CA ARG A 165 -29.36 0.09 8.45
C ARG A 165 -29.91 -0.20 9.85
N SER A 166 -29.11 -0.83 10.72
CA SER A 166 -29.56 -1.26 12.05
C SER A 166 -29.93 -0.11 13.01
N ARG A 167 -29.52 1.11 12.67
CA ARG A 167 -29.79 2.31 13.46
C ARG A 167 -30.89 3.19 12.90
N LEU A 168 -31.46 2.84 11.76
CA LEU A 168 -32.60 3.55 11.20
C LEU A 168 -33.85 3.33 12.03
N SER A 169 -34.70 4.35 12.15
CA SER A 169 -36.05 4.25 12.70
C SER A 169 -36.88 3.21 11.92
N GLU A 170 -37.76 2.49 12.62
CA GLU A 170 -38.52 1.36 12.05
C GLU A 170 -39.40 1.74 10.85
N ASP A 171 -39.82 3.00 10.78
CA ASP A 171 -40.68 3.54 9.71
C ASP A 171 -39.88 4.03 8.50
N VAL A 172 -38.53 4.11 8.61
CA VAL A 172 -37.65 4.57 7.53
C VAL A 172 -37.22 3.42 6.63
N LYS A 173 -37.34 3.63 5.32
CA LYS A 173 -36.89 2.68 4.28
C LYS A 173 -35.95 3.42 3.32
N MET A 174 -34.73 2.91 3.22
CA MET A 174 -33.72 3.41 2.28
C MET A 174 -33.27 2.27 1.36
N GLU A 175 -33.47 2.46 0.07
CA GLU A 175 -33.12 1.48 -0.97
C GLU A 175 -32.11 2.10 -1.94
N VAL A 176 -30.94 1.46 -2.08
CA VAL A 176 -29.92 1.88 -3.04
C VAL A 176 -30.43 1.68 -4.46
N LYS A 177 -30.38 2.74 -5.25
CA LYS A 177 -30.69 2.73 -6.69
C LYS A 177 -29.44 2.76 -7.55
N GLY A 178 -28.44 3.51 -7.14
CA GLY A 178 -27.19 3.63 -7.85
C GLY A 178 -26.05 4.00 -6.90
N ILE A 179 -24.86 3.55 -7.26
CA ILE A 179 -23.62 3.99 -6.61
C ILE A 179 -22.61 4.24 -7.70
N ARG A 180 -21.88 5.34 -7.59
CA ARG A 180 -20.72 5.59 -8.42
C ARG A 180 -19.50 6.01 -7.58
N ILE A 181 -18.33 5.68 -8.08
CA ILE A 181 -17.06 6.21 -7.58
C ILE A 181 -16.59 7.22 -8.61
N GLY A 182 -16.69 8.49 -8.29
CA GLY A 182 -16.33 9.60 -9.19
C GLY A 182 -14.88 10.01 -9.04
N ASN A 183 -14.40 10.76 -10.02
CA ASN A 183 -13.01 11.23 -10.10
C ASN A 183 -11.97 10.11 -9.97
N CYS A 184 -12.22 8.95 -10.59
CA CYS A 184 -11.25 7.87 -10.64
C CYS A 184 -10.05 8.27 -11.50
N PRO A 185 -8.80 8.18 -11.02
CA PRO A 185 -7.63 8.53 -11.83
C PRO A 185 -7.52 7.70 -13.11
N ARG A 186 -7.12 8.37 -14.20
CA ARG A 186 -6.79 7.74 -15.49
C ARG A 186 -5.39 7.17 -15.49
N TYR A 187 -4.50 7.76 -14.72
CA TYR A 187 -3.07 7.49 -14.75
C TYR A 187 -2.58 7.04 -13.39
N ALA A 188 -1.65 6.09 -13.39
CA ALA A 188 -0.82 5.78 -12.22
C ALA A 188 0.65 5.82 -12.59
N SER A 189 1.45 6.49 -11.77
CA SER A 189 2.91 6.46 -11.85
C SER A 189 3.43 5.09 -11.45
N LEU A 190 4.45 4.56 -12.14
CA LEU A 190 5.13 3.33 -11.71
C LEU A 190 5.85 3.53 -10.38
N SER A 191 6.37 4.76 -10.15
CA SER A 191 6.98 5.15 -8.88
C SER A 191 5.97 5.94 -8.04
N PRO A 192 5.72 5.56 -6.76
CA PRO A 192 4.80 6.26 -5.89
C PRO A 192 5.37 7.63 -5.42
N PRO A 193 4.54 8.58 -5.00
CA PRO A 193 3.08 8.57 -5.04
C PRO A 193 2.53 9.00 -6.40
N SER A 194 1.28 8.62 -6.68
CA SER A 194 0.52 9.07 -7.85
C SER A 194 -0.70 9.88 -7.44
N LYS A 195 -0.99 10.94 -8.17
CA LYS A 195 -2.19 11.76 -7.97
C LYS A 195 -2.67 12.39 -9.27
N ALA A 196 -3.97 12.62 -9.37
CA ALA A 196 -4.55 13.45 -10.41
C ALA A 196 -4.13 14.92 -10.20
N GLY A 197 -3.57 15.54 -11.22
CA GLY A 197 -3.15 16.96 -11.20
C GLY A 197 -4.29 17.89 -11.56
N SER A 198 -5.25 17.40 -12.36
CA SER A 198 -6.37 18.17 -12.91
C SER A 198 -7.59 17.27 -13.17
N ARG A 199 -8.74 17.88 -13.49
CA ARG A 199 -9.95 17.16 -13.93
C ARG A 199 -9.72 16.29 -15.17
N HIS A 200 -8.72 16.58 -16.00
CA HIS A 200 -8.43 15.80 -17.20
C HIS A 200 -7.70 14.48 -16.88
N ASP A 201 -7.15 14.38 -15.69
CA ASP A 201 -6.44 13.18 -15.20
C ASP A 201 -7.38 12.17 -14.54
N VAL A 202 -8.68 12.46 -14.51
CA VAL A 202 -9.70 11.60 -13.91
C VAL A 202 -10.82 11.25 -14.89
N PHE A 203 -11.50 10.15 -14.62
CA PHE A 203 -12.81 9.84 -15.16
C PHE A 203 -13.85 10.52 -14.25
N GLU A 204 -14.45 11.62 -14.69
CA GLU A 204 -15.39 12.41 -13.88
C GLU A 204 -16.64 11.59 -13.47
N THR A 205 -17.20 10.85 -14.43
CA THR A 205 -18.32 9.93 -14.16
C THR A 205 -17.88 8.73 -13.34
N GLY A 206 -16.59 8.40 -13.42
CA GLY A 206 -15.98 7.33 -12.67
C GLY A 206 -16.52 5.96 -13.02
N PHE A 207 -16.71 5.15 -11.99
CA PHE A 207 -17.20 3.78 -12.07
C PHE A 207 -18.60 3.71 -11.46
N GLU A 208 -19.57 3.20 -12.21
CA GLU A 208 -20.93 2.92 -11.72
C GLU A 208 -21.05 1.46 -11.34
N LEU A 209 -21.64 1.18 -10.16
CA LEU A 209 -21.93 -0.19 -9.74
C LEU A 209 -23.01 -0.79 -10.63
N THR A 210 -22.87 -2.08 -10.90
CA THR A 210 -23.87 -2.85 -11.63
C THR A 210 -25.16 -3.01 -10.81
N GLU A 211 -26.26 -3.35 -11.48
CA GLU A 211 -27.53 -3.65 -10.83
C GLU A 211 -27.39 -4.77 -9.78
N ASP A 212 -26.62 -5.82 -10.09
CA ASP A 212 -26.37 -6.94 -9.15
C ASP A 212 -25.63 -6.49 -7.89
N GLN A 213 -24.70 -5.53 -8.02
CA GLN A 213 -23.98 -4.95 -6.88
C GLN A 213 -24.91 -4.09 -6.02
N CYS A 214 -25.81 -3.31 -6.63
CA CYS A 214 -26.85 -2.56 -5.91
C CYS A 214 -27.82 -3.52 -5.17
N VAL A 215 -28.20 -4.64 -5.81
CA VAL A 215 -28.99 -5.69 -5.16
C VAL A 215 -28.29 -6.27 -3.94
N ALA A 216 -26.96 -6.51 -4.01
CA ALA A 216 -26.20 -6.98 -2.86
C ALA A 216 -26.22 -6.00 -1.69
N LEU A 217 -26.17 -4.69 -1.95
CA LEU A 217 -26.27 -3.63 -0.94
C LEU A 217 -27.68 -3.48 -0.36
N ASN A 218 -28.71 -4.01 -1.03
CA ASN A 218 -30.08 -4.07 -0.54
C ASN A 218 -30.44 -5.43 0.12
N SER A 219 -29.50 -6.38 0.17
CA SER A 219 -29.76 -7.77 0.57
C SER A 219 -30.27 -7.95 2.01
N SER A 220 -29.97 -6.99 2.91
CA SER A 220 -30.49 -6.99 4.29
C SER A 220 -31.94 -6.42 4.39
N GLY A 221 -32.55 -6.05 3.29
CA GLY A 221 -33.83 -5.33 3.29
C GLY A 221 -33.67 -3.93 3.88
N TYR A 222 -34.63 -3.50 4.71
CA TYR A 222 -34.65 -2.14 5.28
C TYR A 222 -33.99 -2.04 6.66
N GLN A 223 -33.49 -3.14 7.20
CA GLN A 223 -32.86 -3.24 8.51
C GLN A 223 -31.59 -4.10 8.44
N GLY A 224 -30.58 -3.72 9.23
CA GLY A 224 -29.34 -4.51 9.37
C GLY A 224 -28.28 -4.26 8.30
N LEU A 225 -27.24 -5.09 8.36
CA LEU A 225 -26.03 -4.98 7.54
C LEU A 225 -26.23 -5.63 6.17
N SER A 226 -25.89 -4.90 5.11
CA SER A 226 -25.95 -5.38 3.72
C SER A 226 -24.84 -6.39 3.38
N GLY A 227 -24.90 -6.97 2.20
CA GLY A 227 -23.74 -7.59 1.52
C GLY A 227 -22.63 -6.58 1.25
N GLU A 228 -21.45 -7.07 0.91
CA GLU A 228 -20.28 -6.24 0.53
C GLU A 228 -20.13 -6.22 -0.99
N VAL A 229 -19.87 -5.04 -1.54
CA VAL A 229 -19.46 -4.87 -2.92
C VAL A 229 -18.08 -4.24 -2.98
N SER A 230 -17.30 -4.61 -3.99
CA SER A 230 -15.92 -4.11 -4.14
C SER A 230 -15.65 -3.67 -5.56
N VAL A 231 -14.85 -2.62 -5.68
CA VAL A 231 -14.31 -2.09 -6.95
C VAL A 231 -12.84 -1.70 -6.76
N TYR A 232 -12.15 -1.44 -7.86
CA TYR A 232 -10.77 -1.00 -7.87
C TYR A 232 -10.65 0.38 -8.52
N MET A 233 -9.74 1.19 -8.01
CA MET A 233 -9.34 2.45 -8.63
C MET A 233 -7.85 2.67 -8.49
N LEU A 234 -7.22 3.37 -9.43
CA LEU A 234 -5.81 3.74 -9.31
C LEU A 234 -5.58 4.66 -8.11
N GLU A 235 -4.34 4.67 -7.62
CA GLU A 235 -3.90 5.55 -6.55
C GLU A 235 -4.21 7.02 -6.84
N ASN A 236 -4.70 7.74 -5.81
CA ASN A 236 -5.00 9.17 -5.88
C ASN A 236 -4.64 9.88 -4.57
N MET A 237 -3.39 10.33 -4.45
CA MET A 237 -2.84 10.96 -3.24
C MET A 237 -3.10 12.47 -3.27
N GLN A 238 -4.29 12.93 -2.83
CA GLN A 238 -4.67 14.34 -2.88
C GLN A 238 -4.26 15.16 -1.65
N GLY A 239 -3.83 14.49 -0.58
CA GLY A 239 -3.31 15.11 0.63
C GLY A 239 -4.38 15.41 1.68
N GLU A 240 -4.07 16.36 2.55
CA GLU A 240 -4.95 16.72 3.67
C GLU A 240 -6.27 17.33 3.19
N PHE A 241 -7.33 17.02 3.93
CA PHE A 241 -8.64 17.64 3.75
C PHE A 241 -8.61 19.06 4.35
N PRO A 242 -8.89 20.12 3.56
CA PRO A 242 -8.57 21.49 3.97
C PRO A 242 -9.50 22.06 5.06
N HIS A 243 -10.66 21.46 5.31
CA HIS A 243 -11.73 22.05 6.12
C HIS A 243 -12.19 21.12 7.25
N ILE A 244 -11.29 20.71 8.14
CA ILE A 244 -11.73 20.00 9.35
C ILE A 244 -12.25 21.03 10.36
N ILE A 245 -13.57 21.14 10.53
CA ILE A 245 -14.20 21.99 11.53
C ILE A 245 -15.10 21.11 12.42
N GLY A 246 -14.55 20.51 13.48
CA GLY A 246 -15.32 19.75 14.47
C GLY A 246 -15.30 18.22 14.31
N GLU A 247 -15.80 17.52 15.33
CA GLU A 247 -15.81 16.04 15.38
C GLU A 247 -16.93 15.40 14.55
N ASP A 248 -17.93 16.19 14.11
CA ASP A 248 -19.17 15.71 13.49
C ASP A 248 -19.35 16.20 12.04
N GLU A 249 -18.29 16.65 11.36
CA GLU A 249 -18.45 17.27 10.05
C GLU A 249 -18.37 16.30 8.90
N GLU A 250 -19.29 16.54 7.96
CA GLU A 250 -19.30 15.87 6.67
C GLU A 250 -18.03 16.20 5.90
N LYS A 251 -17.35 15.19 5.38
CA LYS A 251 -16.20 15.34 4.50
C LYS A 251 -16.67 15.78 3.11
N VAL A 252 -17.06 17.03 3.00
CA VAL A 252 -17.62 17.65 1.79
C VAL A 252 -16.68 18.74 1.29
N LEU A 253 -16.38 18.73 0.00
CA LEU A 253 -15.68 19.84 -0.68
C LEU A 253 -16.70 20.74 -1.37
N GLU A 254 -16.52 22.04 -1.22
CA GLU A 254 -17.31 23.03 -1.97
C GLU A 254 -17.07 22.86 -3.47
N LYS A 255 -18.08 23.18 -4.28
CA LYS A 255 -18.02 22.95 -5.72
C LYS A 255 -16.89 23.70 -6.42
N ASP A 256 -16.48 24.83 -5.88
CA ASP A 256 -15.40 25.70 -6.37
C ASP A 256 -14.04 25.38 -5.75
N ASP A 257 -13.96 24.42 -4.83
CA ASP A 257 -12.69 23.94 -4.32
C ASP A 257 -11.93 23.20 -5.43
N PRO A 258 -10.66 23.56 -5.70
CA PRO A 258 -9.83 22.89 -6.72
C PRO A 258 -9.64 21.39 -6.47
N LEU A 259 -9.83 20.90 -5.24
CA LEU A 259 -9.79 19.47 -4.92
C LEU A 259 -11.06 18.74 -5.36
N ALA A 260 -12.21 19.42 -5.42
CA ALA A 260 -13.47 18.81 -5.80
C ALA A 260 -13.47 18.22 -7.23
N GLU A 261 -12.63 18.77 -8.13
CA GLU A 261 -12.49 18.29 -9.51
C GLU A 261 -11.61 17.05 -9.66
N LYS A 262 -10.86 16.65 -8.63
CA LYS A 262 -9.82 15.61 -8.71
C LYS A 262 -9.75 14.66 -7.53
N ALA A 263 -10.29 15.02 -6.37
CA ALA A 263 -10.41 14.11 -5.24
C ALA A 263 -11.52 13.08 -5.53
N SER A 264 -11.21 11.82 -5.28
CA SER A 264 -12.12 10.72 -5.54
C SER A 264 -13.22 10.65 -4.49
N PHE A 265 -14.44 10.31 -4.89
CA PHE A 265 -15.60 10.25 -4.03
C PHE A 265 -16.50 9.05 -4.34
N ILE A 266 -17.29 8.66 -3.35
CA ILE A 266 -18.43 7.76 -3.51
C ILE A 266 -19.68 8.63 -3.54
N GLU A 267 -20.58 8.37 -4.47
CA GLU A 267 -21.92 8.96 -4.52
C GLU A 267 -22.97 7.86 -4.57
N ILE A 268 -23.93 7.95 -3.66
CA ILE A 268 -24.99 6.95 -3.50
C ILE A 268 -26.32 7.61 -3.75
N GLU A 269 -27.07 7.05 -4.66
CA GLU A 269 -28.45 7.41 -4.94
C GLU A 269 -29.38 6.41 -4.25
N MET A 270 -30.29 6.92 -3.42
CA MET A 270 -31.22 6.11 -2.64
C MET A 270 -32.67 6.59 -2.78
N ASP A 271 -33.59 5.65 -2.95
CA ASP A 271 -34.99 5.90 -2.70
C ASP A 271 -35.23 5.96 -1.18
N TYR A 272 -35.92 7.00 -0.73
CA TYR A 272 -36.23 7.23 0.67
C TYR A 272 -37.75 7.24 0.92
N LYS A 273 -38.18 6.54 1.96
CA LYS A 273 -39.59 6.54 2.41
C LYS A 273 -39.62 6.53 3.94
N SER A 274 -40.43 7.42 4.51
CA SER A 274 -40.74 7.46 5.94
C SER A 274 -42.23 7.73 6.14
N SER A 275 -42.80 7.19 7.20
CA SER A 275 -44.20 7.45 7.55
C SER A 275 -44.43 8.89 8.05
N ALA A 276 -43.36 9.54 8.55
CA ALA A 276 -43.43 10.92 9.05
C ALA A 276 -43.23 11.96 7.95
N LEU A 277 -42.53 11.57 6.85
CA LEU A 277 -42.29 12.43 5.70
C LEU A 277 -43.01 11.85 4.49
N ILE A 278 -43.86 12.64 3.86
CA ILE A 278 -44.46 12.31 2.56
C ILE A 278 -43.31 11.94 1.62
N SER A 279 -43.41 10.79 0.94
CA SER A 279 -42.41 10.27 0.04
C SER A 279 -41.77 11.38 -0.80
N TYR A 280 -40.45 11.50 -0.74
CA TYR A 280 -39.72 12.34 -1.67
C TYR A 280 -39.85 11.70 -3.07
N ASP A 281 -40.38 12.43 -4.03
CA ASP A 281 -40.43 11.98 -5.43
C ASP A 281 -39.07 12.03 -6.14
N SER A 282 -38.02 12.47 -5.44
CA SER A 282 -36.63 12.52 -5.92
C SER A 282 -35.73 11.67 -5.05
N PRO A 283 -34.77 10.96 -5.63
CA PRO A 283 -33.81 10.19 -4.86
C PRO A 283 -32.96 11.11 -3.97
N LEU A 284 -32.57 10.59 -2.79
CA LEU A 284 -31.55 11.21 -1.97
C LEU A 284 -30.18 10.87 -2.53
N ILE A 285 -29.30 11.86 -2.61
CA ILE A 285 -27.94 11.69 -3.09
C ILE A 285 -26.99 12.01 -1.94
N TYR A 286 -26.19 11.01 -1.56
CA TYR A 286 -25.12 11.17 -0.59
C TYR A 286 -23.77 11.12 -1.30
N ARG A 287 -22.87 12.03 -0.95
CA ARG A 287 -21.50 12.05 -1.48
C ARG A 287 -20.49 12.04 -0.33
N PHE A 288 -19.49 11.16 -0.44
CA PHE A 288 -18.40 11.00 0.52
C PHE A 288 -17.07 11.03 -0.23
N TYR A 289 -16.17 11.95 0.13
CA TYR A 289 -14.84 11.94 -0.43
C TYR A 289 -14.00 10.83 0.21
N LEU A 290 -13.26 10.10 -0.62
CA LEU A 290 -12.43 8.98 -0.19
C LEU A 290 -11.21 9.48 0.60
N GLY A 291 -10.62 8.57 1.37
CA GLY A 291 -9.45 8.77 2.22
C GLY A 291 -9.46 7.76 3.36
N ASP A 292 -8.37 7.65 4.10
CA ASP A 292 -8.26 6.72 5.24
C ASP A 292 -8.81 7.29 6.55
N SER A 293 -9.07 8.59 6.57
CA SER A 293 -9.63 9.30 7.71
C SER A 293 -10.44 10.51 7.24
N ILE A 294 -11.14 11.16 8.17
CA ILE A 294 -11.82 12.43 7.90
C ILE A 294 -10.81 13.52 7.50
N GLY A 295 -9.56 13.41 7.94
CA GLY A 295 -8.52 14.41 7.77
C GLY A 295 -7.78 14.36 6.43
N ASN A 296 -8.02 13.38 5.53
CA ASN A 296 -7.31 13.30 4.27
C ASN A 296 -8.18 12.84 3.09
N LEU A 297 -7.64 13.04 1.89
CA LEU A 297 -8.25 12.65 0.61
C LEU A 297 -7.42 11.60 -0.14
N ASP A 298 -6.53 10.92 0.57
CA ASP A 298 -5.58 9.99 -0.01
C ASP A 298 -6.20 8.61 -0.24
N VAL A 299 -6.11 8.14 -1.48
CA VAL A 299 -6.39 6.77 -1.86
C VAL A 299 -5.10 6.13 -2.31
N GLU A 300 -4.46 5.41 -1.40
CA GLU A 300 -3.14 4.82 -1.58
C GLU A 300 -3.23 3.47 -2.29
N ARG A 301 -2.30 3.22 -3.22
CA ARG A 301 -2.17 1.95 -3.93
C ARG A 301 -1.96 0.77 -2.97
N ASN A 302 -2.35 -0.41 -3.42
CA ASN A 302 -2.23 -1.67 -2.68
C ASN A 302 -2.95 -1.68 -1.31
N CYS A 303 -3.82 -0.71 -1.05
CA CYS A 303 -4.63 -0.62 0.15
C CYS A 303 -6.08 -1.01 -0.10
N HIS A 304 -6.70 -1.60 0.90
CA HIS A 304 -8.11 -1.96 0.91
C HIS A 304 -8.87 -1.05 1.87
N TYR A 305 -9.71 -0.19 1.31
CA TYR A 305 -10.61 0.69 2.06
C TYR A 305 -11.97 0.03 2.18
N ARG A 306 -12.44 -0.16 3.40
CA ARG A 306 -13.78 -0.69 3.69
C ARG A 306 -14.64 0.40 4.27
N PHE A 307 -15.62 0.83 3.51
CA PHE A 307 -16.58 1.84 3.92
C PHE A 307 -17.85 1.14 4.43
N THR A 308 -18.25 1.44 5.66
CA THR A 308 -19.54 1.07 6.20
C THR A 308 -20.35 2.34 6.40
N ILE A 309 -21.44 2.48 5.66
CA ILE A 309 -22.33 3.61 5.75
C ILE A 309 -23.42 3.22 6.75
N ILE A 310 -23.58 4.03 7.80
CA ILE A 310 -24.50 3.75 8.91
C ILE A 310 -25.49 4.93 9.01
N PRO A 311 -26.56 4.95 8.23
CA PRO A 311 -27.60 5.95 8.40
C PRO A 311 -28.29 5.77 9.76
N GLU A 312 -28.52 6.86 10.47
CA GLU A 312 -29.10 6.86 11.81
C GLU A 312 -30.44 7.58 11.83
N ASP A 313 -31.28 7.27 12.78
CA ASP A 313 -32.60 7.90 13.05
C ASP A 313 -33.49 7.98 11.78
N ASP A 314 -33.74 9.18 11.28
CA ASP A 314 -34.51 9.41 10.08
C ASP A 314 -33.71 9.23 8.77
N GLY A 315 -32.41 8.94 8.88
CA GLY A 315 -31.51 8.70 7.74
C GLY A 315 -31.13 9.95 6.94
N LEU A 316 -31.52 11.14 7.38
CA LEU A 316 -31.27 12.39 6.67
C LEU A 316 -29.98 13.09 7.10
N ALA A 317 -29.45 12.73 8.27
CA ALA A 317 -28.15 13.22 8.76
C ALA A 317 -27.01 12.42 8.11
N GLY A 318 -26.06 13.13 7.47
CA GLY A 318 -24.97 12.52 6.68
C GLY A 318 -23.81 11.88 7.47
N ASN A 319 -23.89 11.77 8.79
CA ASN A 319 -22.71 11.60 9.66
C ASN A 319 -22.32 10.13 9.95
N GLY A 320 -23.03 9.17 9.41
CA GLY A 320 -22.83 7.75 9.73
C GLY A 320 -21.94 6.99 8.75
N TRP A 321 -20.66 7.26 8.65
CA TRP A 321 -19.75 6.45 7.85
C TRP A 321 -18.47 6.09 8.59
N ARG A 322 -17.96 4.89 8.31
CA ARG A 322 -16.72 4.39 8.89
C ARG A 322 -15.81 3.86 7.79
N VAL A 323 -14.53 4.18 7.88
CA VAL A 323 -13.49 3.68 6.96
C VAL A 323 -12.51 2.80 7.70
N ASP A 324 -12.34 1.58 7.22
CA ASP A 324 -11.26 0.70 7.67
C ASP A 324 -10.28 0.52 6.51
N LYS A 325 -9.03 0.92 6.68
CA LYS A 325 -7.96 0.74 5.69
C LYS A 325 -7.10 -0.47 6.02
N SER A 326 -6.82 -1.29 5.02
CA SER A 326 -5.90 -2.44 5.15
C SER A 326 -5.17 -2.69 3.83
N GLY A 327 -4.13 -3.54 3.83
CA GLY A 327 -3.55 -4.02 2.56
C GLY A 327 -4.54 -4.88 1.76
N ILE A 328 -4.40 -4.91 0.44
CA ILE A 328 -5.17 -5.82 -0.42
C ILE A 328 -4.56 -7.22 -0.30
N GLY A 329 -5.38 -8.17 0.03
CA GLY A 329 -5.01 -9.58 0.22
C GLY A 329 -5.47 -10.09 1.57
N PRO A 330 -5.28 -11.38 1.88
CA PRO A 330 -5.46 -11.89 3.21
C PRO A 330 -4.35 -11.32 4.11
N SER A 331 -4.48 -10.04 4.52
CA SER A 331 -3.61 -9.50 5.53
C SER A 331 -3.82 -10.34 6.79
N THR A 332 -2.85 -11.15 7.12
CA THR A 332 -2.79 -11.72 8.47
C THR A 332 -2.68 -10.53 9.40
N PRO A 333 -3.66 -10.29 10.26
CA PRO A 333 -3.59 -9.16 11.16
C PRO A 333 -2.30 -9.26 11.95
N LEU A 334 -1.43 -8.28 11.78
CA LEU A 334 -0.17 -8.21 12.52
C LEU A 334 -0.45 -7.62 13.89
N PHE A 335 0.06 -8.26 14.92
CA PHE A 335 0.07 -7.75 16.29
C PHE A 335 1.34 -8.25 16.96
N ILE A 336 2.30 -7.37 17.18
CA ILE A 336 3.60 -7.70 17.77
C ILE A 336 3.90 -6.68 18.87
N MET A 337 4.12 -7.16 20.09
CA MET A 337 4.57 -6.35 21.21
C MET A 337 6.09 -6.15 21.15
N HIS A 338 6.53 -4.95 21.47
CA HIS A 338 7.94 -4.57 21.58
C HIS A 338 8.23 -3.84 22.91
N PRO A 339 9.23 -4.26 23.67
CA PRO A 339 9.89 -5.56 23.58
C PRO A 339 8.88 -6.68 23.80
N GLY A 340 9.19 -7.89 23.34
CA GLY A 340 8.28 -9.04 23.38
C GLY A 340 7.80 -9.42 24.78
N ASP A 341 7.77 -10.70 25.11
CA ASP A 341 7.10 -11.22 26.31
C ASP A 341 7.71 -10.77 27.63
N TYR A 342 8.96 -10.26 27.63
CA TYR A 342 9.69 -9.90 28.85
C TYR A 342 10.67 -8.75 28.63
N VAL A 343 10.74 -7.84 29.61
CA VAL A 343 11.74 -6.77 29.69
C VAL A 343 12.19 -6.56 31.13
N GLU A 344 13.46 -6.20 31.29
CA GLU A 344 14.06 -5.89 32.58
C GLU A 344 14.65 -4.47 32.55
N GLY A 345 14.52 -3.72 33.64
CA GLY A 345 15.11 -2.40 33.83
C GLY A 345 15.37 -2.12 35.31
N HIS A 346 16.23 -1.12 35.61
CA HIS A 346 16.55 -0.71 36.97
C HIS A 346 15.62 0.39 37.46
N VAL A 347 15.53 0.51 38.78
CA VAL A 347 14.84 1.65 39.39
C VAL A 347 15.47 2.95 38.91
N GLY A 348 14.65 3.86 38.39
CA GLY A 348 15.06 5.11 37.73
C GLY A 348 15.13 5.08 36.24
N ASP A 349 15.10 3.89 35.61
CA ASP A 349 15.06 3.76 34.16
C ASP A 349 13.67 4.13 33.56
N THR A 350 13.69 4.42 32.29
CA THR A 350 12.50 4.59 31.47
C THR A 350 12.45 3.50 30.43
N LEU A 351 11.34 2.77 30.36
CA LEU A 351 11.10 1.73 29.36
C LEU A 351 9.95 2.17 28.43
N HIS A 352 10.08 1.87 27.16
CA HIS A 352 9.02 2.07 26.19
C HIS A 352 8.53 0.70 25.68
N ILE A 353 7.24 0.43 25.86
CA ILE A 353 6.56 -0.78 25.38
C ILE A 353 5.53 -0.33 24.36
N TRP A 354 5.58 -0.89 23.16
CA TRP A 354 4.70 -0.50 22.07
C TRP A 354 4.25 -1.70 21.23
N CYS A 355 3.17 -1.52 20.50
CA CYS A 355 2.61 -2.56 19.64
C CYS A 355 2.72 -2.16 18.18
N GLU A 356 3.35 -3.02 17.39
CA GLU A 356 3.25 -2.96 15.93
C GLU A 356 1.99 -3.72 15.52
N CYS A 357 1.02 -2.99 14.96
CA CYS A 357 -0.24 -3.60 14.50
C CYS A 357 -0.56 -3.19 13.07
N TYR A 358 -1.22 -4.11 12.36
CA TYR A 358 -1.72 -3.89 11.02
C TYR A 358 -3.08 -4.58 10.86
N PRO A 359 -4.10 -3.90 10.32
CA PRO A 359 -4.10 -2.51 9.89
C PRO A 359 -3.97 -1.51 11.06
N LYS A 360 -3.26 -0.40 10.84
CA LYS A 360 -3.05 0.64 11.87
C LYS A 360 -4.34 1.33 12.33
N THR A 361 -5.40 1.23 11.52
CA THR A 361 -6.72 1.80 11.80
C THR A 361 -7.63 0.87 12.60
N ALA A 362 -7.16 -0.34 12.97
CA ALA A 362 -7.92 -1.18 13.89
C ALA A 362 -8.15 -0.40 15.19
N PRO A 363 -9.39 -0.41 15.76
CA PRO A 363 -9.62 0.18 17.05
C PRO A 363 -8.68 -0.46 18.06
N PHE A 364 -7.75 0.35 18.55
CA PHE A 364 -6.83 -0.07 19.57
C PHE A 364 -7.50 0.27 20.90
N ASP A 365 -7.88 -0.75 21.67
CA ASP A 365 -8.31 -0.55 23.04
C ASP A 365 -7.05 -0.41 23.90
N PRO A 366 -6.75 0.79 24.38
CA PRO A 366 -5.64 1.01 25.29
C PRO A 366 -5.99 0.52 26.70
N GLY A 367 -6.69 -0.59 26.81
CA GLY A 367 -6.95 -1.29 28.07
C GLY A 367 -5.62 -1.72 28.70
N TYR A 368 -4.86 -0.74 29.17
CA TYR A 368 -3.70 -0.95 30.01
C TYR A 368 -4.20 -1.40 31.37
N GLU A 369 -4.55 -2.65 31.47
CA GLU A 369 -4.68 -3.25 32.77
C GLU A 369 -3.27 -3.46 33.30
N GLU A 370 -2.83 -2.57 34.19
CA GLU A 370 -1.80 -2.91 35.15
C GLU A 370 -2.30 -4.13 35.92
N LEU A 371 -1.97 -5.32 35.45
CA LEU A 371 -2.05 -6.52 36.27
C LEU A 371 -0.85 -6.51 37.20
N ASP A 372 -0.79 -5.50 38.05
CA ASP A 372 0.04 -5.55 39.25
C ASP A 372 -0.59 -6.60 40.16
N PHE A 373 0.09 -7.70 40.37
CA PHE A 373 -0.30 -8.69 41.39
C PHE A 373 -0.40 -8.04 42.78
N ASP A 374 0.10 -6.84 42.93
CA ASP A 374 0.05 -6.05 44.11
C ASP A 374 -0.09 -4.56 43.80
N LYS A 375 -1.30 -4.14 43.37
CA LYS A 375 -1.67 -2.75 43.01
C LYS A 375 -1.27 -1.70 44.07
N SER A 376 -0.88 -2.14 45.29
CA SER A 376 -0.46 -1.26 46.37
C SER A 376 1.01 -0.82 46.29
N ARG A 377 1.81 -1.34 45.35
CA ARG A 377 3.28 -1.18 45.40
C ARG A 377 3.84 -0.06 44.52
N GLY A 378 3.15 0.42 43.51
CA GLY A 378 3.63 1.51 42.64
C GLY A 378 5.01 1.21 42.02
N ILE A 379 5.13 0.13 41.28
CA ILE A 379 6.38 -0.33 40.65
C ILE A 379 6.85 0.68 39.60
N TYR A 380 5.90 1.27 38.86
CA TYR A 380 6.16 2.27 37.84
C TYR A 380 4.99 3.27 37.72
N ASP A 381 5.29 4.47 37.21
CA ASP A 381 4.30 5.34 36.59
C ASP A 381 4.32 5.11 35.10
N TYR A 382 3.24 5.46 34.39
CA TYR A 382 3.17 5.30 32.96
C TYR A 382 2.57 6.52 32.26
N LYS A 383 2.92 6.67 30.99
CA LYS A 383 2.34 7.64 30.07
C LYS A 383 2.00 6.93 28.78
N ILE A 384 0.75 7.05 28.34
CA ILE A 384 0.27 6.52 27.07
C ILE A 384 0.78 7.41 25.93
N ASP A 385 1.21 6.81 24.82
CA ASP A 385 1.60 7.54 23.62
C ASP A 385 0.39 8.22 22.96
N GLY A 386 0.64 9.30 22.23
CA GLY A 386 -0.44 10.09 21.63
C GLY A 386 -1.27 9.34 20.57
N ASP A 387 -0.72 8.28 19.97
CA ASP A 387 -1.38 7.39 19.02
C ASP A 387 -2.05 6.17 19.69
N GLY A 388 -1.89 6.01 21.00
CA GLY A 388 -2.44 4.90 21.79
C GLY A 388 -1.73 3.56 21.59
N HIS A 389 -0.71 3.46 20.74
CA HIS A 389 -0.05 2.18 20.40
C HIS A 389 1.16 1.86 21.28
N GLY A 390 1.45 2.67 22.26
CA GLY A 390 2.57 2.47 23.16
C GLY A 390 2.37 3.10 24.54
N VAL A 391 3.24 2.70 25.44
CA VAL A 391 3.31 3.21 26.80
C VAL A 391 4.75 3.40 27.24
N THR A 392 5.04 4.54 27.83
CA THR A 392 6.32 4.83 28.48
C THR A 392 6.17 4.60 29.98
N LEU A 393 6.99 3.71 30.53
CA LEU A 393 7.04 3.37 31.95
C LEU A 393 8.21 4.10 32.61
N TYR A 394 7.97 4.70 33.77
CA TYR A 394 8.98 5.30 34.62
C TYR A 394 9.16 4.41 35.85
N LEU A 395 10.27 3.66 35.93
CA LEU A 395 10.48 2.62 36.91
C LEU A 395 10.83 3.21 38.28
N LYS A 396 10.02 2.93 39.30
CA LYS A 396 10.14 3.56 40.63
C LYS A 396 10.62 2.64 41.73
N LYS A 397 10.29 1.36 41.65
CA LYS A 397 10.51 0.41 42.73
C LYS A 397 10.75 -1.00 42.15
N ALA A 398 11.62 -1.75 42.79
CA ALA A 398 11.84 -3.15 42.45
C ALA A 398 10.56 -3.99 42.59
N GLY A 399 10.26 -4.81 41.58
CA GLY A 399 9.08 -5.63 41.52
C GLY A 399 8.82 -6.17 40.14
N THR A 400 7.70 -6.83 39.95
CA THR A 400 7.28 -7.36 38.65
C THR A 400 5.87 -6.87 38.33
N GLY A 401 5.67 -6.31 37.13
CA GLY A 401 4.40 -5.89 36.59
C GLY A 401 4.16 -6.48 35.20
N ILE A 402 2.97 -6.24 34.66
CA ILE A 402 2.58 -6.69 33.33
C ILE A 402 1.98 -5.51 32.59
N VAL A 403 2.41 -5.29 31.35
CA VAL A 403 1.74 -4.40 30.39
C VAL A 403 0.97 -5.25 29.42
N TYR A 404 -0.32 -4.97 29.30
CA TYR A 404 -1.22 -5.68 28.40
C TYR A 404 -1.76 -4.72 27.34
N MET A 405 -1.80 -5.16 26.09
CA MET A 405 -2.36 -4.41 24.97
C MET A 405 -3.29 -5.29 24.14
N SER A 406 -4.38 -4.71 23.67
CA SER A 406 -5.31 -5.41 22.79
C SER A 406 -5.68 -4.54 21.60
N ALA A 407 -5.86 -5.18 20.45
CA ALA A 407 -6.39 -4.56 19.25
C ALA A 407 -7.73 -5.23 18.88
N GLY A 408 -8.74 -4.40 18.62
CA GLY A 408 -10.06 -4.85 18.19
C GLY A 408 -10.09 -5.36 16.76
N TYR A 409 -11.31 -5.50 16.22
CA TYR A 409 -11.51 -5.93 14.83
C TYR A 409 -10.80 -4.98 13.84
N PRO A 410 -10.14 -5.49 12.78
CA PRO A 410 -10.07 -6.89 12.34
C PRO A 410 -8.95 -7.71 12.98
N ILE A 411 -8.13 -7.15 13.83
CA ILE A 411 -6.97 -7.82 14.43
C ILE A 411 -7.43 -8.84 15.47
N ASN A 412 -8.30 -8.43 16.41
CA ASN A 412 -8.83 -9.23 17.50
C ASN A 412 -7.75 -10.05 18.25
N LYS A 413 -6.64 -9.40 18.54
CA LYS A 413 -5.49 -9.99 19.24
C LYS A 413 -5.13 -9.17 20.45
N SER A 414 -4.53 -9.84 21.41
CA SER A 414 -3.96 -9.22 22.61
C SER A 414 -2.58 -9.81 22.88
N GLY A 415 -1.76 -9.06 23.56
CA GLY A 415 -0.44 -9.45 24.01
C GLY A 415 -0.11 -8.85 25.36
N MET A 416 0.92 -9.38 26.00
CA MET A 416 1.42 -8.87 27.27
C MET A 416 2.93 -8.89 27.27
N THR A 417 3.51 -7.94 28.00
CA THR A 417 4.95 -7.90 28.32
C THR A 417 5.13 -7.92 29.83
N ILE A 418 5.87 -8.87 30.35
CA ILE A 418 6.26 -8.90 31.74
C ILE A 418 7.40 -7.90 31.94
N VAL A 419 7.22 -6.98 32.88
CA VAL A 419 8.20 -5.94 33.23
C VAL A 419 8.80 -6.28 34.59
N ARG A 420 10.08 -6.57 34.63
CA ARG A 420 10.82 -6.78 35.88
C ARG A 420 11.67 -5.56 36.20
N VAL A 421 11.42 -4.98 37.35
CA VAL A 421 12.21 -3.85 37.87
C VAL A 421 13.14 -4.36 38.94
N ILE A 422 14.43 -4.22 38.69
CA ILE A 422 15.51 -4.58 39.65
C ILE A 422 16.05 -3.33 40.36
N PRO A 423 16.64 -3.48 41.54
CA PRO A 423 17.17 -2.37 42.32
C PRO A 423 18.21 -1.53 41.59
#